data_27cad9743320e59c90be84f7cdd0e4df
#
_entry.id   27cad9743320e59c90be84f7cdd0e4df
#
_cell.length_a   1.000
_cell.length_b   1.000
_cell.length_c   1.000
_cell.angle_alpha   90.00
_cell.angle_beta   90.00
_cell.angle_gamma   90.00
#
_symmetry.space_group_name_H-M   'P 1'
#
loop_
_entity.id
_entity.type
_entity.pdbx_description
1 polymer ?
#
loop_
_entity_poly.entity_id
_entity_poly.type
_entity_poly.pdbx_seq_one_letter_code
_entity_poly.pdbx_strand_id
1 'polypeptide(L)' 'MENRILVTGGTGLIGKYLQNEMPNASYVGSSDYNLTKNNEVIKMFKDIKPNVVIHLAALV' A
#
# COMPACT_ATOMS: atom_id res chain seq x y z
N MET A 1 3.35 -15.36 -13.73
CA MET A 1 3.53 -13.92 -13.60
C MET A 1 3.24 -13.47 -12.19
N GLU A 2 4.17 -12.76 -11.57
CA GLU A 2 3.99 -12.30 -10.20
C GLU A 2 3.07 -11.08 -10.15
N ASN A 3 2.13 -11.09 -9.22
CA ASN A 3 1.34 -9.90 -8.93
C ASN A 3 2.15 -8.95 -8.05
N ARG A 4 2.12 -7.68 -8.40
CA ARG A 4 2.66 -6.62 -7.56
C ARG A 4 1.51 -6.00 -6.82
N ILE A 5 1.39 -6.35 -5.55
CA ILE A 5 0.28 -5.92 -4.72
C ILE A 5 0.72 -4.76 -3.83
N LEU A 6 -0.01 -3.67 -3.90
CA LEU A 6 0.20 -2.51 -3.03
C LEU A 6 -0.94 -2.46 -2.01
N VAL A 7 -0.58 -2.37 -0.74
CA VAL A 7 -1.55 -2.23 0.34
C VAL A 7 -1.35 -0.87 1.00
N THR A 8 -2.29 0.04 0.78
CA THR A 8 -2.27 1.35 1.43
C THR A 8 -2.95 1.26 2.80
N GLY A 9 -2.45 2.02 3.77
CA GLY A 9 -2.87 1.86 5.16
C GLY A 9 -2.32 0.59 5.77
N GLY A 10 -1.26 0.04 5.19
CA GLY A 10 -0.72 -1.27 5.55
C GLY A 10 0.03 -1.35 6.86
N THR A 11 0.22 -0.22 7.55
CA THR A 11 0.87 -0.21 8.86
C THR A 11 -0.13 -0.31 10.01
N GLY A 12 -1.42 -0.33 9.73
CA GLY A 12 -2.45 -0.51 10.75
C GLY A 12 -2.65 -1.97 11.12
N LEU A 13 -3.67 -2.22 11.94
CA LEU A 13 -3.93 -3.56 12.48
C LEU A 13 -4.24 -4.58 11.38
N ILE A 14 -5.10 -4.21 10.44
CA ILE A 14 -5.46 -5.11 9.34
C ILE A 14 -4.27 -5.34 8.44
N GLY A 15 -3.46 -4.29 8.20
CA GLY A 15 -2.26 -4.43 7.40
C GLY A 15 -1.26 -5.40 8.01
N LYS A 16 -1.10 -5.38 9.32
CA LYS A 16 -0.23 -6.33 10.01
C LYS A 16 -0.70 -7.76 9.84
N TYR A 17 -2.01 -7.98 9.90
CA TYR A 17 -2.57 -9.30 9.65
C TYR A 17 -2.28 -9.75 8.22
N LEU A 18 -2.48 -8.88 7.25
CA LEU A 18 -2.22 -9.20 5.85
C LEU A 18 -0.75 -9.47 5.56
N GLN A 19 0.17 -8.83 6.30
CA GLN A 19 1.59 -9.09 6.13
C GLN A 19 1.95 -10.55 6.43
N ASN A 20 1.24 -11.19 7.33
CA ASN A 20 1.42 -12.60 7.60
C ASN A 20 0.88 -13.48 6.46
N GLU A 21 -0.21 -13.05 5.84
CA GLU A 21 -0.86 -13.83 4.76
C GLU A 21 -0.26 -13.55 3.39
N MET A 22 0.21 -12.32 3.16
CA MET A 22 0.78 -11.91 1.89
C MET A 22 2.11 -11.17 2.12
N PRO A 23 3.17 -11.88 2.51
CA PRO A 23 4.43 -11.22 2.88
C PRO A 23 5.14 -10.55 1.71
N ASN A 24 4.79 -10.88 0.47
CA ASN A 24 5.45 -10.31 -0.71
C ASN A 24 4.77 -9.04 -1.23
N ALA A 25 3.63 -8.63 -0.66
CA ALA A 25 2.99 -7.38 -1.04
C ALA A 25 3.76 -6.18 -0.47
N SER A 26 3.57 -5.01 -1.08
CA SER A 26 4.16 -3.77 -0.59
C SER A 26 3.17 -3.06 0.35
N TYR A 27 3.58 -2.85 1.57
CA TYR A 27 2.73 -2.23 2.60
C TYR A 27 3.21 -0.82 2.88
N VAL A 28 2.35 0.17 2.64
CA VAL A 28 2.70 1.57 2.84
C VAL A 28 1.75 2.22 3.84
N GLY A 29 2.31 3.08 4.69
CA GLY A 29 1.56 3.89 5.63
C GLY A 29 1.67 5.36 5.28
N SER A 30 1.03 6.22 6.06
CA SER A 30 1.03 7.66 5.83
C SER A 30 2.42 8.30 5.96
N SER A 31 3.32 7.67 6.68
CA SER A 31 4.70 8.13 6.79
C SER A 31 5.54 7.81 5.56
N ASP A 32 5.12 6.84 4.75
CA ASP A 32 5.83 6.48 3.52
C ASP A 32 5.40 7.39 2.37
N TYR A 33 4.09 7.55 2.20
CA TYR A 33 3.51 8.40 1.15
C TYR A 33 2.28 9.09 1.70
N ASN A 34 2.20 10.38 1.50
CA ASN A 34 1.02 11.16 1.91
C ASN A 34 -0.02 11.13 0.79
N LEU A 35 -1.06 10.31 0.96
CA LEU A 35 -2.07 10.10 -0.07
C LEU A 35 -2.97 11.32 -0.29
N THR A 36 -2.86 12.36 0.53
CA THR A 36 -3.57 13.62 0.30
C THR A 36 -2.85 14.51 -0.71
N LYS A 37 -1.65 14.13 -1.15
CA LYS A 37 -0.86 14.90 -2.11
C LYS A 37 -0.70 14.11 -3.40
N ASN A 38 -1.15 14.69 -4.53
CA ASN A 38 -1.12 14.02 -5.82
C ASN A 38 0.29 13.61 -6.26
N ASN A 39 1.29 14.45 -6.00
CA ASN A 39 2.65 14.14 -6.38
C ASN A 39 3.21 12.93 -5.63
N GLU A 40 2.81 12.72 -4.39
CA GLU A 40 3.24 11.55 -3.64
C GLU A 40 2.52 10.29 -4.07
N VAL A 41 1.24 10.39 -4.43
CA VAL A 41 0.50 9.27 -4.99
C VAL A 41 1.14 8.81 -6.30
N ILE A 42 1.46 9.75 -7.18
CA ILE A 42 2.12 9.44 -8.45
C ILE A 42 3.48 8.79 -8.22
N LYS A 43 4.25 9.31 -7.26
CA LYS A 43 5.56 8.75 -6.92
C LYS A 43 5.42 7.32 -6.42
N MET A 44 4.44 7.06 -5.56
CA MET A 44 4.19 5.72 -5.03
C MET A 44 3.92 4.72 -6.15
N PHE A 45 3.07 5.08 -7.10
CA PHE A 45 2.77 4.21 -8.23
C PHE A 45 3.96 4.02 -9.15
N LYS A 46 4.79 5.04 -9.33
CA LYS A 46 6.01 4.91 -10.12
C LYS A 46 7.05 4.02 -9.45
N ASP A 47 7.16 4.12 -8.12
CA ASP A 47 8.15 3.36 -7.36
C ASP A 47 7.76 1.88 -7.26
N ILE A 48 6.49 1.60 -7.02
CA ILE A 48 6.02 0.25 -6.71
C ILE A 48 5.51 -0.47 -7.95
N LYS A 49 4.90 0.26 -8.88
CA LYS A 49 4.32 -0.26 -10.12
C LYS A 49 3.36 -1.43 -9.85
N PRO A 50 2.35 -1.22 -9.00
CA PRO A 50 1.45 -2.31 -8.65
C PRO A 50 0.48 -2.62 -9.78
N ASN A 51 0.07 -3.87 -9.87
CA ASN A 51 -1.06 -4.26 -10.71
C ASN A 51 -2.32 -4.60 -9.90
N VAL A 52 -2.18 -4.66 -8.57
CA VAL A 52 -3.31 -4.83 -7.65
C VAL A 52 -3.13 -3.86 -6.49
N VAL A 53 -4.19 -3.14 -6.12
CA VAL A 53 -4.16 -2.21 -4.99
C VAL A 53 -5.24 -2.59 -4.00
N ILE A 54 -4.84 -2.77 -2.74
CA ILE A 54 -5.76 -2.96 -1.62
C ILE A 54 -5.70 -1.69 -0.77
N HIS A 55 -6.80 -0.98 -0.69
CA HIS A 55 -6.85 0.32 -0.02
C HIS A 55 -7.54 0.20 1.34
N LEU A 56 -6.75 0.23 2.41
CA LEU A 56 -7.25 0.13 3.78
C LEU A 56 -7.34 1.50 4.47
N ALA A 57 -6.74 2.51 3.89
CA ALA A 57 -6.53 3.79 4.56
C ALA A 57 -7.81 4.60 4.81
N ALA A 58 -8.90 4.29 4.12
CA ALA A 58 -10.14 5.07 4.21
C ALA A 58 -11.11 4.54 5.27
N LEU A 59 -10.74 3.52 6.02
CA LEU A 59 -11.63 2.90 7.00
C LEU A 59 -11.48 3.57 8.36
N VAL A 60 -12.02 4.75 8.49
CA VAL A 60 -11.99 5.50 9.74
C VAL A 60 -13.38 5.82 10.21
#